data_297c4e0d6ff17f09e1d3ee973cc99043
#
_entry.id   297c4e0d6ff17f09e1d3ee973cc99043
#
_cell.length_a   1.000
_cell.length_b   1.000
_cell.length_c   1.000
_cell.angle_alpha   90.00
_cell.angle_beta   90.00
_cell.angle_gamma   90.00
#
_symmetry.space_group_name_H-M   'P 1'
#
loop_
_entity.id
_entity.type
_entity.pdbx_description
1 polymer ?
#
loop_
_entity_poly.entity_id
_entity_poly.type
_entity_poly.pdbx_seq_one_letter_code
_entity_poly.pdbx_strand_id
1 'polypeptide(L)'
;GMLGMHGTKTANLSVSECDALVVVGSRFSDRVTGNTANYAKNATIIQIDIDEAEINKNVSVDMSIIGDVKAVLERMNERMEQMYHKEWMDKVMARKDALPMTYSEEGLTCPYVMEKLDELTDSDKTIICTEVGQHQMWAAQYYHYTHPRTLITSGGLGTMGYGLGASLGAQVGCPDKRVINIAGDGCFRMNMNELATASRYNIPIIEVIINNQVLGMVRQWQTLFYGKRYSQTV
;
A
#
# COMPACT_ATOMS: atom_id res chain seq x y z
N GLY A 1 -2.50 0.66 -10.15
CA GLY A 1 -2.17 -0.40 -9.20
C GLY A 1 -0.95 -0.04 -8.39
N MET A 2 -0.68 -0.79 -7.35
CA MET A 2 0.51 -0.61 -6.50
C MET A 2 1.76 -1.10 -7.21
N LEU A 3 2.89 -0.41 -7.02
CA LEU A 3 4.22 -0.77 -7.52
C LEU A 3 5.03 -1.59 -6.51
N GLY A 4 6.07 -2.25 -7.01
CA GLY A 4 7.08 -2.91 -6.21
C GLY A 4 6.83 -4.39 -5.97
N MET A 5 7.51 -4.98 -4.99
CA MET A 5 7.47 -6.41 -4.72
C MET A 5 6.08 -6.93 -4.32
N HIS A 6 5.22 -6.07 -3.79
CA HIS A 6 3.81 -6.35 -3.47
C HIS A 6 2.84 -5.70 -4.46
N GLY A 7 3.37 -5.12 -5.54
CA GLY A 7 2.59 -4.46 -6.58
C GLY A 7 1.99 -5.44 -7.59
N THR A 8 1.12 -4.90 -8.45
CA THR A 8 0.55 -5.67 -9.55
C THR A 8 1.59 -5.87 -10.66
N LYS A 9 1.52 -7.02 -11.35
CA LYS A 9 2.36 -7.26 -12.53
C LYS A 9 2.17 -6.17 -13.58
N THR A 10 0.94 -5.73 -13.79
CA THR A 10 0.61 -4.64 -14.71
C THR A 10 1.36 -3.35 -14.37
N ALA A 11 1.33 -2.91 -13.10
CA ALA A 11 2.01 -1.68 -12.69
C ALA A 11 3.53 -1.79 -12.86
N ASN A 12 4.14 -2.89 -12.43
CA ASN A 12 5.57 -3.10 -12.54
C ASN A 12 6.06 -3.15 -13.98
N LEU A 13 5.35 -3.88 -14.85
CA LEU A 13 5.68 -3.95 -16.29
C LEU A 13 5.48 -2.60 -16.99
N SER A 14 4.45 -1.84 -16.60
CA SER A 14 4.22 -0.51 -17.18
C SER A 14 5.35 0.46 -16.84
N VAL A 15 5.83 0.47 -15.60
CA VAL A 15 7.00 1.29 -15.22
C VAL A 15 8.28 0.82 -15.93
N SER A 16 8.45 -0.48 -16.14
CA SER A 16 9.62 -1.01 -16.85
C SER A 16 9.67 -0.64 -18.34
N GLU A 17 8.52 -0.31 -18.93
CA GLU A 17 8.37 -0.07 -20.37
C GLU A 17 8.06 1.40 -20.72
N CYS A 18 7.76 2.24 -19.75
CA CYS A 18 7.46 3.66 -20.01
C CYS A 18 8.68 4.39 -20.52
N ASP A 19 8.46 5.43 -21.31
CA ASP A 19 9.46 6.37 -21.82
C ASP A 19 9.60 7.62 -20.95
N ALA A 20 8.59 7.92 -20.14
CA ALA A 20 8.60 8.99 -19.15
C ALA A 20 7.97 8.52 -17.84
N LEU A 21 8.60 8.86 -16.72
CA LEU A 21 8.12 8.52 -15.39
C LEU A 21 8.13 9.78 -14.50
N VAL A 22 6.94 10.30 -14.20
CA VAL A 22 6.78 11.41 -13.25
C VAL A 22 6.51 10.82 -11.87
N VAL A 23 7.38 11.08 -10.93
CA VAL A 23 7.35 10.57 -9.56
C VAL A 23 7.03 11.70 -8.60
N VAL A 24 5.92 11.59 -7.90
CA VAL A 24 5.39 12.64 -7.05
C VAL A 24 5.39 12.18 -5.59
N GLY A 25 6.21 12.83 -4.75
CA GLY A 25 6.29 12.58 -3.31
C GLY A 25 6.69 11.14 -2.97
N SER A 26 7.57 10.51 -3.78
CA SER A 26 7.99 9.13 -3.57
C SER A 26 9.52 9.03 -3.50
N ARG A 27 9.99 8.37 -2.45
CA ARG A 27 11.42 8.25 -2.11
C ARG A 27 12.17 7.11 -2.81
N PHE A 28 11.58 6.43 -3.79
CA PHE A 28 12.17 5.28 -4.47
C PHE A 28 12.66 4.20 -3.49
N SER A 29 11.77 3.75 -2.61
CA SER A 29 12.07 2.67 -1.67
C SER A 29 12.51 1.41 -2.41
N ASP A 30 13.47 0.68 -1.85
CA ASP A 30 13.95 -0.62 -2.35
C ASP A 30 12.84 -1.67 -2.53
N ARG A 31 11.77 -1.58 -1.73
CA ARG A 31 10.56 -2.41 -1.87
C ARG A 31 9.78 -2.11 -3.15
N VAL A 32 9.95 -0.90 -3.70
CA VAL A 32 9.31 -0.44 -4.94
C VAL A 32 10.23 -0.64 -6.14
N THR A 33 11.49 -0.23 -6.01
CA THR A 33 12.45 -0.24 -7.13
C THR A 33 13.10 -1.60 -7.35
N GLY A 34 13.27 -2.41 -6.29
CA GLY A 34 14.08 -3.59 -6.36
C GLY A 34 15.51 -3.24 -6.78
N ASN A 35 16.01 -3.87 -7.85
CA ASN A 35 17.31 -3.52 -8.42
C ASN A 35 17.21 -2.21 -9.21
N THR A 36 17.76 -1.14 -8.64
CA THR A 36 17.70 0.21 -9.20
C THR A 36 18.34 0.31 -10.60
N ALA A 37 19.33 -0.51 -10.94
CA ALA A 37 19.94 -0.53 -12.26
C ALA A 37 18.98 -0.94 -13.39
N ASN A 38 17.88 -1.62 -13.04
CA ASN A 38 16.86 -2.07 -13.99
C ASN A 38 15.55 -1.31 -13.86
N TYR A 39 15.42 -0.42 -12.87
CA TYR A 39 14.19 0.31 -12.62
C TYR A 39 14.01 1.44 -13.64
N ALA A 40 12.90 1.40 -14.39
CA ALA A 40 12.53 2.41 -15.39
C ALA A 40 13.71 2.88 -16.29
N LYS A 41 14.62 1.96 -16.65
CA LYS A 41 15.91 2.25 -17.31
C LYS A 41 15.79 2.92 -18.68
N ASN A 42 14.61 2.87 -19.30
CA ASN A 42 14.36 3.48 -20.61
C ASN A 42 13.55 4.78 -20.50
N ALA A 43 13.18 5.19 -19.29
CA ALA A 43 12.35 6.36 -19.05
C ALA A 43 13.17 7.58 -18.70
N THR A 44 12.72 8.74 -19.15
CA THR A 44 13.08 10.02 -18.55
C THR A 44 12.40 10.14 -17.21
N ILE A 45 13.15 10.23 -16.12
CA ILE A 45 12.62 10.25 -14.76
C ILE A 45 12.56 11.69 -14.24
N ILE A 46 11.36 12.14 -13.88
CA ILE A 46 11.11 13.46 -13.30
C ILE A 46 10.64 13.25 -11.86
N GLN A 47 11.38 13.74 -10.87
CA GLN A 47 11.00 13.64 -9.46
C GLN A 47 10.51 14.97 -8.93
N ILE A 48 9.33 14.96 -8.31
CA ILE A 48 8.74 16.11 -7.61
C ILE A 48 8.69 15.73 -6.13
N ASP A 49 9.45 16.45 -5.30
CA ASP A 49 9.47 16.22 -3.86
C ASP A 49 9.64 17.55 -3.11
N ILE A 50 9.17 17.59 -1.87
CA ILE A 50 9.37 18.74 -0.98
C ILE A 50 10.73 18.67 -0.26
N ASP A 51 11.28 17.46 -0.13
CA ASP A 51 12.54 17.21 0.56
C ASP A 51 13.68 17.04 -0.47
N GLU A 52 14.57 18.03 -0.52
CA GLU A 52 15.75 18.00 -1.37
C GLU A 52 16.64 16.78 -1.12
N ALA A 53 16.66 16.26 0.11
CA ALA A 53 17.47 15.11 0.49
C ALA A 53 16.98 13.78 -0.15
N GLU A 54 15.76 13.71 -0.67
CA GLU A 54 15.26 12.56 -1.39
C GLU A 54 15.63 12.56 -2.89
N ILE A 55 16.09 13.70 -3.43
CA ILE A 55 16.48 13.80 -4.83
C ILE A 55 17.80 13.06 -5.08
N ASN A 56 17.82 12.20 -6.09
CA ASN A 56 18.99 11.37 -6.47
C ASN A 56 19.49 10.41 -5.38
N LYS A 57 18.75 10.20 -4.32
CA LYS A 57 19.19 9.39 -3.19
C LYS A 57 19.27 7.90 -3.53
N ASN A 58 18.22 7.34 -4.13
CA ASN A 58 18.14 5.91 -4.44
C ASN A 58 18.14 5.62 -5.94
N VAL A 59 17.60 6.52 -6.73
CA VAL A 59 17.55 6.46 -8.20
C VAL A 59 18.01 7.82 -8.72
N SER A 60 18.94 7.82 -9.67
CA SER A 60 19.31 9.06 -10.38
C SER A 60 18.16 9.50 -11.28
N VAL A 61 17.79 10.77 -11.21
CA VAL A 61 16.69 11.33 -11.98
C VAL A 61 17.23 12.32 -13.03
N ASP A 62 16.52 12.42 -14.16
CA ASP A 62 16.91 13.35 -15.23
C ASP A 62 16.53 14.78 -14.89
N MET A 63 15.40 14.96 -14.21
CA MET A 63 14.93 16.27 -13.75
C MET A 63 14.32 16.17 -12.36
N SER A 64 14.47 17.23 -11.57
CA SER A 64 13.85 17.35 -10.26
C SER A 64 13.16 18.70 -10.06
N ILE A 65 12.07 18.71 -9.34
CA ILE A 65 11.36 19.91 -8.91
C ILE A 65 11.17 19.80 -7.40
N ILE A 66 11.79 20.73 -6.66
CA ILE A 66 11.65 20.82 -5.21
C ILE A 66 10.53 21.79 -4.89
N GLY A 67 9.51 21.32 -4.18
CA GLY A 67 8.39 22.15 -3.79
C GLY A 67 7.15 21.39 -3.35
N ASP A 68 6.15 22.14 -2.87
CA ASP A 68 4.85 21.60 -2.55
C ASP A 68 4.18 21.01 -3.79
N VAL A 69 3.76 19.75 -3.70
CA VAL A 69 3.21 18.99 -4.82
C VAL A 69 2.00 19.68 -5.45
N LYS A 70 1.10 20.23 -4.62
CA LYS A 70 -0.10 20.91 -5.11
C LYS A 70 0.29 22.12 -5.96
N ALA A 71 1.17 22.97 -5.44
CA ALA A 71 1.62 24.16 -6.14
C ALA A 71 2.37 23.82 -7.44
N VAL A 72 3.16 22.75 -7.45
CA VAL A 72 3.88 22.28 -8.64
C VAL A 72 2.90 21.79 -9.70
N LEU A 73 1.95 20.91 -9.31
CA LEU A 73 0.96 20.35 -10.24
C LEU A 73 0.00 21.41 -10.79
N GLU A 74 -0.42 22.40 -10.00
CA GLU A 74 -1.22 23.52 -10.46
C GLU A 74 -0.48 24.29 -11.58
N ARG A 75 0.79 24.64 -11.37
CA ARG A 75 1.62 25.32 -12.39
C ARG A 75 1.88 24.45 -13.63
N MET A 76 2.03 23.15 -13.47
CA MET A 76 2.16 22.24 -14.60
C MET A 76 0.87 22.24 -15.44
N ASN A 77 -0.29 22.10 -14.80
CA ASN A 77 -1.58 22.08 -15.48
C ASN A 77 -1.89 23.37 -16.23
N GLU A 78 -1.42 24.54 -15.75
CA GLU A 78 -1.58 25.81 -16.44
C GLU A 78 -0.77 25.89 -17.77
N ARG A 79 0.26 25.05 -17.92
CA ARG A 79 1.21 25.11 -19.04
C ARG A 79 1.15 23.92 -19.97
N MET A 80 0.53 22.84 -19.53
CA MET A 80 0.39 21.62 -20.31
C MET A 80 -0.93 21.63 -21.08
N GLU A 81 -0.84 21.28 -22.35
CA GLU A 81 -2.04 20.99 -23.14
C GLU A 81 -2.54 19.57 -22.81
N GLN A 82 -3.85 19.37 -22.96
CA GLN A 82 -4.41 18.06 -22.78
C GLN A 82 -3.94 17.13 -23.89
N MET A 83 -3.26 16.04 -23.52
CA MET A 83 -2.80 15.02 -24.44
C MET A 83 -3.50 13.68 -24.19
N TYR A 84 -3.71 12.93 -25.25
CA TYR A 84 -4.33 11.60 -25.20
C TYR A 84 -3.33 10.55 -25.63
N HIS A 85 -2.86 9.75 -24.67
CA HIS A 85 -1.94 8.63 -24.95
C HIS A 85 -2.72 7.32 -25.12
N LYS A 86 -3.62 7.29 -26.10
CA LYS A 86 -4.57 6.18 -26.27
C LYS A 86 -3.88 4.83 -26.41
N GLU A 87 -2.86 4.72 -27.24
CA GLU A 87 -2.15 3.46 -27.48
C GLU A 87 -1.49 2.92 -26.18
N TRP A 88 -0.90 3.82 -25.39
CA TRP A 88 -0.32 3.46 -24.11
C TRP A 88 -1.40 3.00 -23.11
N MET A 89 -2.51 3.73 -23.03
CA MET A 89 -3.63 3.37 -22.16
C MET A 89 -4.23 2.03 -22.55
N ASP A 90 -4.48 1.79 -23.84
CA ASP A 90 -5.01 0.54 -24.35
C ASP A 90 -4.06 -0.64 -24.03
N LYS A 91 -2.75 -0.44 -24.18
CA LYS A 91 -1.73 -1.43 -23.82
C LYS A 91 -1.75 -1.76 -22.31
N VAL A 92 -1.83 -0.75 -21.46
CA VAL A 92 -1.89 -0.94 -20.00
C VAL A 92 -3.18 -1.64 -19.58
N MET A 93 -4.32 -1.27 -20.18
CA MET A 93 -5.61 -1.90 -19.86
C MET A 93 -5.65 -3.36 -20.34
N ALA A 94 -5.23 -3.65 -21.56
CA ALA A 94 -5.14 -5.01 -22.07
C ALA A 94 -4.23 -5.90 -21.19
N ARG A 95 -3.13 -5.33 -20.68
CA ARG A 95 -2.25 -6.02 -19.74
C ARG A 95 -2.91 -6.27 -18.39
N LYS A 96 -3.70 -5.32 -17.89
CA LYS A 96 -4.46 -5.47 -16.64
C LYS A 96 -5.43 -6.65 -16.74
N ASP A 97 -6.12 -6.78 -17.88
CA ASP A 97 -7.08 -7.86 -18.12
C ASP A 97 -6.37 -9.22 -18.30
N ALA A 98 -5.20 -9.23 -18.94
CA ALA A 98 -4.41 -10.45 -19.16
C ALA A 98 -3.65 -10.94 -17.91
N LEU A 99 -3.41 -10.08 -16.93
CA LEU A 99 -2.62 -10.37 -15.73
C LEU A 99 -3.39 -10.00 -14.45
N PRO A 100 -4.57 -10.58 -14.21
CA PRO A 100 -5.32 -10.33 -12.99
C PRO A 100 -4.54 -10.84 -11.77
N MET A 101 -4.82 -10.25 -10.63
CA MET A 101 -4.38 -10.82 -9.36
C MET A 101 -5.23 -12.06 -9.07
N THR A 102 -4.58 -13.16 -8.73
CA THR A 102 -5.23 -14.43 -8.43
C THR A 102 -4.72 -14.98 -7.11
N TYR A 103 -5.55 -15.71 -6.41
CA TYR A 103 -5.22 -16.44 -5.20
C TYR A 103 -5.91 -17.81 -5.19
N SER A 104 -5.52 -18.69 -4.28
CA SER A 104 -6.16 -20.00 -4.13
C SER A 104 -7.59 -19.84 -3.61
N GLU A 105 -8.53 -20.51 -4.24
CA GLU A 105 -9.92 -20.59 -3.79
C GLU A 105 -10.11 -21.70 -2.73
N GLU A 106 -9.07 -22.45 -2.42
CA GLU A 106 -9.13 -23.51 -1.41
C GLU A 106 -9.03 -22.91 0.00
N GLY A 107 -10.09 -23.08 0.78
CA GLY A 107 -10.17 -22.65 2.18
C GLY A 107 -10.34 -21.14 2.38
N LEU A 108 -10.23 -20.72 3.63
CA LEU A 108 -10.33 -19.30 4.01
C LEU A 108 -8.98 -18.62 3.84
N THR A 109 -8.84 -17.88 2.73
CA THR A 109 -7.62 -17.11 2.43
C THR A 109 -7.79 -15.64 2.80
N CYS A 110 -6.68 -14.96 3.11
CA CYS A 110 -6.73 -13.53 3.44
C CYS A 110 -7.22 -12.65 2.27
N PRO A 111 -6.79 -12.85 1.00
CA PRO A 111 -7.40 -12.14 -0.14
C PRO A 111 -8.91 -12.26 -0.19
N TYR A 112 -9.45 -13.47 -0.02
CA TYR A 112 -10.90 -13.69 0.04
C TYR A 112 -11.57 -12.88 1.15
N VAL A 113 -10.96 -12.83 2.34
CA VAL A 113 -11.48 -12.00 3.45
C VAL A 113 -11.51 -10.52 3.07
N MET A 114 -10.46 -10.02 2.38
CA MET A 114 -10.41 -8.62 1.94
C MET A 114 -11.50 -8.30 0.92
N GLU A 115 -11.72 -9.16 -0.06
CA GLU A 115 -12.80 -8.99 -1.04
C GLU A 115 -14.18 -9.04 -0.38
N LYS A 116 -14.38 -9.93 0.59
CA LYS A 116 -15.64 -9.97 1.35
C LYS A 116 -15.84 -8.75 2.25
N LEU A 117 -14.78 -8.20 2.82
CA LEU A 117 -14.87 -6.92 3.54
C LEU A 117 -15.25 -5.78 2.59
N ASP A 118 -14.68 -5.75 1.39
CA ASP A 118 -14.99 -4.77 0.36
C ASP A 118 -16.48 -4.86 -0.08
N GLU A 119 -16.96 -6.07 -0.35
CA GLU A 119 -18.36 -6.32 -0.71
C GLU A 119 -19.37 -5.94 0.40
N LEU A 120 -19.01 -6.14 1.66
CA LEU A 120 -19.89 -5.94 2.82
C LEU A 120 -19.83 -4.53 3.41
N THR A 121 -18.95 -3.69 2.90
CA THR A 121 -18.74 -2.34 3.43
C THR A 121 -18.99 -1.28 2.35
N ASP A 122 -19.44 -0.13 2.80
CA ASP A 122 -19.57 1.07 1.96
C ASP A 122 -18.25 1.86 2.08
N SER A 123 -17.48 1.95 1.00
CA SER A 123 -16.19 2.64 0.97
C SER A 123 -16.31 4.12 1.35
N ASP A 124 -17.48 4.74 1.12
CA ASP A 124 -17.73 6.14 1.48
C ASP A 124 -17.91 6.32 2.99
N LYS A 125 -18.25 5.24 3.71
CA LYS A 125 -18.54 5.25 5.14
C LYS A 125 -17.56 4.42 5.97
N THR A 126 -16.53 3.85 5.33
CA THR A 126 -15.60 2.94 6.00
C THR A 126 -14.18 3.49 5.97
N ILE A 127 -13.48 3.34 7.08
CA ILE A 127 -12.04 3.57 7.20
C ILE A 127 -11.40 2.23 7.53
N ILE A 128 -10.43 1.83 6.72
CA ILE A 128 -9.61 0.65 6.97
C ILE A 128 -8.32 1.07 7.64
N CYS A 129 -8.08 0.53 8.82
CA CYS A 129 -6.78 0.59 9.46
C CYS A 129 -6.07 -0.76 9.28
N THR A 130 -4.75 -0.78 9.18
CA THR A 130 -4.03 -2.03 9.13
C THR A 130 -2.89 -2.06 10.13
N GLU A 131 -2.65 -3.22 10.68
CA GLU A 131 -1.37 -3.59 11.24
C GLU A 131 -0.35 -3.85 10.13
N VAL A 132 0.86 -4.28 10.47
CA VAL A 132 1.97 -4.47 9.53
C VAL A 132 2.27 -5.94 9.29
N GLY A 133 2.32 -6.34 8.02
CA GLY A 133 2.60 -7.70 7.59
C GLY A 133 1.90 -8.09 6.28
N GLN A 134 1.74 -9.38 6.02
CA GLN A 134 1.08 -9.86 4.81
C GLN A 134 -0.36 -9.36 4.69
N HIS A 135 -1.11 -9.30 5.79
CA HIS A 135 -2.48 -8.77 5.83
C HIS A 135 -2.55 -7.31 5.36
N GLN A 136 -1.55 -6.48 5.67
CA GLN A 136 -1.41 -5.11 5.18
C GLN A 136 -1.31 -5.08 3.65
N MET A 137 -0.51 -5.97 3.08
CA MET A 137 -0.34 -6.07 1.62
C MET A 137 -1.62 -6.52 0.94
N TRP A 138 -2.30 -7.53 1.49
CA TRP A 138 -3.57 -8.00 0.94
C TRP A 138 -4.69 -6.96 1.07
N ALA A 139 -4.76 -6.21 2.17
CA ALA A 139 -5.68 -5.09 2.30
C ALA A 139 -5.44 -4.03 1.21
N ALA A 140 -4.18 -3.69 0.93
CA ALA A 140 -3.84 -2.75 -0.13
C ALA A 140 -4.10 -3.28 -1.55
N GLN A 141 -4.09 -4.61 -1.75
CA GLN A 141 -4.26 -5.25 -3.06
C GLN A 141 -5.72 -5.55 -3.41
N TYR A 142 -6.51 -6.02 -2.45
CA TYR A 142 -7.83 -6.63 -2.68
C TYR A 142 -9.02 -5.85 -2.11
N TYR A 143 -8.79 -4.80 -1.33
CA TYR A 143 -9.84 -3.87 -0.92
C TYR A 143 -9.82 -2.62 -1.82
N HIS A 144 -10.99 -2.15 -2.29
CA HIS A 144 -11.11 -1.00 -3.17
C HIS A 144 -11.30 0.30 -2.40
N TYR A 145 -10.31 1.18 -2.45
CA TYR A 145 -10.35 2.50 -1.84
C TYR A 145 -10.81 3.53 -2.86
N THR A 146 -11.95 4.16 -2.63
CA THR A 146 -12.54 5.16 -3.54
C THR A 146 -12.31 6.59 -3.07
N HIS A 147 -11.98 6.77 -1.78
CA HIS A 147 -11.80 8.07 -1.16
C HIS A 147 -10.40 8.23 -0.54
N PRO A 148 -9.82 9.44 -0.59
CA PRO A 148 -8.56 9.71 0.08
C PRO A 148 -8.72 9.60 1.60
N ARG A 149 -7.63 9.22 2.29
CA ARG A 149 -7.56 9.10 3.76
C ARG A 149 -8.48 8.05 4.38
N THR A 150 -8.91 7.05 3.60
CA THR A 150 -9.70 5.91 4.08
C THR A 150 -8.87 4.66 4.33
N LEU A 151 -7.58 4.68 3.99
CA LEU A 151 -6.59 3.68 4.40
C LEU A 151 -5.60 4.32 5.37
N ILE A 152 -5.56 3.83 6.60
CA ILE A 152 -4.63 4.26 7.66
C ILE A 152 -3.68 3.11 7.95
N THR A 153 -2.39 3.31 7.65
CA THR A 153 -1.41 2.24 7.75
C THR A 153 -0.01 2.79 8.01
N SER A 154 0.82 2.05 8.73
CA SER A 154 2.25 2.35 8.87
C SER A 154 3.02 1.87 7.64
N GLY A 155 2.78 2.51 6.48
CA GLY A 155 3.39 2.12 5.20
C GLY A 155 4.85 2.53 5.04
N GLY A 156 5.31 3.53 5.77
CA GLY A 156 6.69 4.02 5.72
C GLY A 156 7.62 3.27 6.68
N LEU A 157 7.36 3.36 7.97
CA LEU A 157 8.19 2.74 9.01
C LEU A 157 7.87 1.25 9.22
N GLY A 158 6.64 0.83 8.96
CA GLY A 158 6.24 -0.57 9.12
C GLY A 158 6.16 -1.01 10.58
N THR A 159 5.51 -0.22 11.42
CA THR A 159 5.43 -0.45 12.87
C THR A 159 4.34 -1.47 13.19
N MET A 160 4.71 -2.65 13.63
CA MET A 160 3.78 -3.63 14.20
C MET A 160 3.17 -3.07 15.52
N GLY A 161 1.86 -3.29 15.73
CA GLY A 161 1.13 -2.72 16.88
C GLY A 161 0.56 -1.32 16.62
N TYR A 162 0.71 -0.77 15.42
CA TYR A 162 0.19 0.55 15.05
C TYR A 162 -1.34 0.56 14.86
N GLY A 163 -1.90 -0.49 14.27
CA GLY A 163 -3.26 -0.49 13.71
C GLY A 163 -4.36 -0.30 14.75
N LEU A 164 -4.28 -0.99 15.89
CA LEU A 164 -5.30 -0.88 16.94
C LEU A 164 -5.40 0.55 17.49
N GLY A 165 -4.27 1.16 17.87
CA GLY A 165 -4.26 2.55 18.36
C GLY A 165 -4.73 3.54 17.28
N ALA A 166 -4.32 3.34 16.03
CA ALA A 166 -4.75 4.16 14.90
C ALA A 166 -6.26 4.04 14.64
N SER A 167 -6.83 2.83 14.79
CA SER A 167 -8.28 2.61 14.60
C SER A 167 -9.10 3.30 15.69
N LEU A 168 -8.64 3.27 16.94
CA LEU A 168 -9.29 4.02 18.02
C LEU A 168 -9.27 5.54 17.73
N GLY A 169 -8.14 6.06 17.31
CA GLY A 169 -8.01 7.46 16.93
C GLY A 169 -8.89 7.84 15.73
N ALA A 170 -8.94 6.99 14.72
CA ALA A 170 -9.80 7.18 13.54
C ALA A 170 -11.28 7.20 13.90
N GLN A 171 -11.72 6.30 14.78
CA GLN A 171 -13.13 6.24 15.21
C GLN A 171 -13.52 7.46 16.05
N VAL A 172 -12.63 7.94 16.91
CA VAL A 172 -12.85 9.18 17.67
C VAL A 172 -12.90 10.41 16.76
N GLY A 173 -11.98 10.46 15.77
CA GLY A 173 -11.93 11.56 14.81
C GLY A 173 -13.04 11.55 13.77
N CYS A 174 -13.62 10.39 13.49
CA CYS A 174 -14.67 10.19 12.48
C CYS A 174 -15.80 9.30 13.06
N PRO A 175 -16.59 9.82 14.03
CA PRO A 175 -17.59 9.02 14.74
C PRO A 175 -18.69 8.46 13.84
N ASP A 176 -18.97 9.11 12.71
CA ASP A 176 -19.98 8.68 11.74
C ASP A 176 -19.49 7.63 10.74
N LYS A 177 -18.21 7.31 10.77
CA LYS A 177 -17.62 6.28 9.94
C LYS A 177 -17.54 4.94 10.68
N ARG A 178 -17.54 3.85 9.91
CA ARG A 178 -17.20 2.52 10.41
C ARG A 178 -15.69 2.34 10.32
N VAL A 179 -15.03 2.06 11.41
CA VAL A 179 -13.58 1.80 11.42
C VAL A 179 -13.32 0.32 11.60
N ILE A 180 -12.56 -0.25 10.70
CA ILE A 180 -12.16 -1.66 10.69
C ILE A 180 -10.64 -1.73 10.76
N ASN A 181 -10.10 -2.39 11.79
CA ASN A 181 -8.68 -2.72 11.85
C ASN A 181 -8.43 -4.13 11.32
N ILE A 182 -7.46 -4.28 10.42
CA ILE A 182 -7.04 -5.57 9.88
C ILE A 182 -5.67 -5.89 10.46
N ALA A 183 -5.62 -6.91 11.30
CA ALA A 183 -4.42 -7.27 12.04
C ALA A 183 -3.99 -8.72 11.78
N GLY A 184 -2.70 -8.99 11.83
CA GLY A 184 -2.18 -10.33 12.06
C GLY A 184 -2.17 -10.63 13.56
N ASP A 185 -2.26 -11.90 13.93
CA ASP A 185 -2.26 -12.32 15.34
C ASP A 185 -1.01 -11.86 16.10
N GLY A 186 0.15 -11.83 15.47
CA GLY A 186 1.38 -11.33 16.07
C GLY A 186 1.36 -9.83 16.35
N CYS A 187 0.84 -9.02 15.43
CA CYS A 187 0.71 -7.57 15.61
C CYS A 187 -0.35 -7.23 16.64
N PHE A 188 -1.51 -7.88 16.59
CA PHE A 188 -2.59 -7.66 17.53
C PHE A 188 -2.15 -7.85 18.99
N ARG A 189 -1.33 -8.88 19.26
CA ARG A 189 -0.79 -9.15 20.61
C ARG A 189 0.06 -8.01 21.18
N MET A 190 0.66 -7.18 20.33
CA MET A 190 1.57 -6.12 20.78
C MET A 190 0.86 -5.02 21.58
N ASN A 191 -0.37 -4.69 21.18
CA ASN A 191 -1.15 -3.61 21.79
C ASN A 191 -2.61 -4.01 22.12
N MET A 192 -2.92 -5.29 22.25
CA MET A 192 -4.29 -5.77 22.54
C MET A 192 -4.85 -5.23 23.86
N ASN A 193 -3.99 -4.78 24.78
CA ASN A 193 -4.38 -4.11 26.04
C ASN A 193 -5.21 -2.83 25.78
N GLU A 194 -5.05 -2.19 24.62
CA GLU A 194 -5.84 -1.02 24.22
C GLU A 194 -7.32 -1.31 23.95
N LEU A 195 -7.71 -2.57 23.88
CA LEU A 195 -9.13 -2.94 23.91
C LEU A 195 -9.83 -2.49 25.20
N ALA A 196 -9.08 -2.37 26.29
CA ALA A 196 -9.60 -1.78 27.52
C ALA A 196 -9.98 -0.31 27.33
N THR A 197 -9.20 0.44 26.57
CA THR A 197 -9.50 1.83 26.18
C THR A 197 -10.75 1.87 25.31
N ALA A 198 -10.85 1.00 24.29
CA ALA A 198 -12.03 0.91 23.44
C ALA A 198 -13.30 0.65 24.25
N SER A 199 -13.24 -0.34 25.15
CA SER A 199 -14.35 -0.72 26.01
C SER A 199 -14.73 0.40 26.99
N ARG A 200 -13.76 0.99 27.68
CA ARG A 200 -13.98 2.05 28.66
C ARG A 200 -14.68 3.28 28.08
N TYR A 201 -14.30 3.66 26.87
CA TYR A 201 -14.80 4.87 26.21
C TYR A 201 -15.86 4.59 25.13
N ASN A 202 -16.35 3.34 25.03
CA ASN A 202 -17.35 2.92 24.03
C ASN A 202 -16.97 3.30 22.60
N ILE A 203 -15.72 3.03 22.20
CA ILE A 203 -15.22 3.29 20.86
C ILE A 203 -15.51 2.06 19.97
N PRO A 204 -16.50 2.13 19.05
CA PRO A 204 -17.04 0.94 18.35
C PRO A 204 -16.22 0.59 17.11
N ILE A 205 -15.00 0.13 17.28
CA ILE A 205 -14.17 -0.40 16.17
C ILE A 205 -14.50 -1.88 15.88
N ILE A 206 -14.22 -2.31 14.68
CA ILE A 206 -14.24 -3.73 14.28
C ILE A 206 -12.80 -4.21 14.12
N GLU A 207 -12.45 -5.25 14.86
CA GLU A 207 -11.12 -5.87 14.79
C GLU A 207 -11.20 -7.18 13.99
N VAL A 208 -10.48 -7.25 12.86
CA VAL A 208 -10.40 -8.43 11.99
C VAL A 208 -9.01 -9.03 12.13
N ILE A 209 -8.91 -10.16 12.84
CA ILE A 209 -7.63 -10.81 13.13
C ILE A 209 -7.40 -11.96 12.15
N ILE A 210 -6.38 -11.82 11.31
CA ILE A 210 -5.89 -12.88 10.42
C ILE A 210 -4.93 -13.76 11.22
N ASN A 211 -5.48 -14.80 11.82
CA ASN A 211 -4.74 -15.71 12.68
C ASN A 211 -4.16 -16.88 11.88
N ASN A 212 -2.92 -16.74 11.45
CA ASN A 212 -2.17 -17.81 10.77
C ASN A 212 -1.08 -18.43 11.66
N GLN A 213 -1.00 -18.02 12.94
CA GLN A 213 -0.06 -18.50 13.95
C GLN A 213 1.43 -18.33 13.58
N VAL A 214 1.72 -17.39 12.68
CA VAL A 214 3.10 -17.10 12.27
C VAL A 214 3.28 -15.61 12.00
N LEU A 215 4.49 -15.09 12.13
CA LEU A 215 4.88 -13.81 11.59
C LEU A 215 5.03 -13.94 10.07
N GLY A 216 3.89 -13.89 9.36
CA GLY A 216 3.76 -14.31 7.96
C GLY A 216 4.74 -13.63 7.01
N MET A 217 4.96 -12.30 7.14
CA MET A 217 5.90 -11.57 6.30
C MET A 217 7.35 -12.03 6.55
N VAL A 218 7.75 -12.20 7.80
CA VAL A 218 9.08 -12.67 8.16
C VAL A 218 9.30 -14.10 7.64
N ARG A 219 8.33 -14.98 7.83
CA ARG A 219 8.37 -16.34 7.31
C ARG A 219 8.48 -16.38 5.79
N GLN A 220 7.78 -15.51 5.08
CA GLN A 220 7.88 -15.37 3.63
C GLN A 220 9.31 -15.02 3.20
N TRP A 221 9.95 -14.07 3.87
CA TRP A 221 11.35 -13.72 3.60
C TRP A 221 12.30 -14.88 3.88
N GLN A 222 12.12 -15.57 4.99
CA GLN A 222 12.91 -16.76 5.32
C GLN A 222 12.76 -17.86 4.25
N THR A 223 11.55 -17.98 3.69
CA THR A 223 11.29 -18.92 2.59
C THR A 223 12.01 -18.52 1.31
N LEU A 224 11.92 -17.25 0.93
CA LEU A 224 12.40 -16.77 -0.37
C LEU A 224 13.91 -16.53 -0.40
N PHE A 225 14.48 -15.99 0.67
CA PHE A 225 15.85 -15.50 0.66
C PHE A 225 16.81 -16.24 1.61
N TYR A 226 16.28 -16.99 2.57
CA TYR A 226 17.11 -17.65 3.60
C TYR A 226 17.03 -19.17 3.57
N GLY A 227 16.70 -19.77 2.41
CA GLY A 227 16.71 -21.22 2.23
C GLY A 227 15.77 -21.96 3.20
N LYS A 228 14.63 -21.37 3.54
CA LYS A 228 13.62 -21.92 4.47
C LYS A 228 14.16 -22.16 5.90
N ARG A 229 15.18 -21.42 6.31
CA ARG A 229 15.69 -21.46 7.69
C ARG A 229 14.80 -20.62 8.58
N TYR A 230 13.77 -21.26 9.11
CA TYR A 230 12.78 -20.59 9.97
C TYR A 230 13.33 -20.42 11.40
N SER A 231 13.18 -19.23 11.95
CA SER A 231 13.59 -18.90 13.31
C SER A 231 12.65 -17.85 13.90
N GLN A 232 12.12 -18.13 15.08
CA GLN A 232 11.31 -17.20 15.86
C GLN A 232 10.10 -16.59 15.09
N THR A 233 9.45 -17.36 14.24
CA THR A 233 8.31 -16.90 13.43
C THR A 233 6.99 -17.57 13.77
N VAL A 234 6.99 -18.44 14.79
CA VAL A 234 5.83 -19.16 15.31
C VAL A 234 5.60 -18.75 16.74
#